data_e902a03e3e88ecd57426fba0ad2ca081
#
_entry.id   e902a03e3e88ecd57426fba0ad2ca081
#
_cell.length_a   1.000
_cell.length_b   1.000
_cell.length_c   1.000
_cell.angle_alpha   90.00
_cell.angle_beta   90.00
_cell.angle_gamma   90.00
#
_symmetry.space_group_name_H-M   'P 1'
#
loop_
_entity.id
_entity.type
_entity.pdbx_description
1 polymer ?
#
loop_
_entity_poly.entity_id
_entity_poly.type
_entity_poly.pdbx_seq_one_letter_code
_entity_poly.pdbx_strand_id
1 'polypeptide(L)'
;AKSPYTARHSERVPELALMLAEAAHAETHGPLATFGFQTEDEWHEFRVGAWLHDCGKITTPEHVIDKATKLETIYNRIHEIRTRFEVLWRDAEIERLQALAAGGDVATVDARCAAQKARLQDDFAFIAQCNLGSENLSQAHRDRIRQIGATAWLRHFDDRLGLAEEELARLGREPLRALPTAEFLLADQPHHVIARESVDVPDASMGFKLDM
;
A
#
# COMPACT_ATOMS: atom_id res chain seq x y z
N ALA A 1 4.46 -22.56 7.03
CA ALA A 1 4.63 -21.14 7.33
C ALA A 1 3.85 -20.33 6.30
N LYS A 2 3.19 -19.24 6.72
CA LYS A 2 2.38 -18.40 5.82
C LYS A 2 3.25 -17.57 4.87
N SER A 3 4.52 -17.34 5.21
CA SER A 3 5.47 -16.59 4.39
C SER A 3 6.82 -17.29 4.37
N PRO A 4 7.54 -17.32 3.23
CA PRO A 4 8.88 -17.88 3.14
C PRO A 4 9.91 -17.17 4.04
N TYR A 5 9.69 -15.87 4.27
CA TYR A 5 10.53 -15.06 5.13
C TYR A 5 10.37 -15.48 6.61
N THR A 6 9.14 -15.60 7.08
CA THR A 6 8.82 -16.05 8.44
C THR A 6 9.31 -17.49 8.68
N ALA A 7 9.23 -18.39 7.68
CA ALA A 7 9.73 -19.75 7.79
C ALA A 7 11.21 -19.81 8.11
N ARG A 8 12.03 -19.14 7.30
CA ARG A 8 13.49 -19.09 7.48
C ARG A 8 13.91 -18.43 8.80
N HIS A 9 13.18 -17.38 9.21
CA HIS A 9 13.41 -16.73 10.50
C HIS A 9 13.17 -17.69 11.67
N SER A 10 12.02 -18.36 11.67
CA SER A 10 11.63 -19.29 12.73
C SER A 10 12.56 -20.53 12.85
N GLU A 11 13.23 -20.93 11.78
CA GLU A 11 14.24 -21.99 11.79
C GLU A 11 15.58 -21.52 12.34
N ARG A 12 16.04 -20.32 11.92
CA ARG A 12 17.39 -19.83 12.25
C ARG A 12 17.50 -19.25 13.66
N VAL A 13 16.46 -18.58 14.15
CA VAL A 13 16.52 -17.93 15.47
C VAL A 13 16.71 -18.91 16.61
N PRO A 14 16.03 -20.08 16.67
CA PRO A 14 16.29 -21.07 17.71
C PRO A 14 17.73 -21.61 17.70
N GLU A 15 18.29 -21.85 16.53
CA GLU A 15 19.68 -22.31 16.40
C GLU A 15 20.67 -21.28 16.94
N LEU A 16 20.51 -20.01 16.53
CA LEU A 16 21.37 -18.92 17.01
C LEU A 16 21.20 -18.68 18.52
N ALA A 17 19.98 -18.76 19.03
CA ALA A 17 19.71 -18.61 20.45
C ALA A 17 20.39 -19.71 21.28
N LEU A 18 20.33 -20.96 20.82
CA LEU A 18 21.02 -22.08 21.46
C LEU A 18 22.54 -21.89 21.45
N MET A 19 23.13 -21.52 20.30
CA MET A 19 24.58 -21.27 20.24
C MET A 19 25.03 -20.16 21.19
N LEU A 20 24.24 -19.08 21.30
CA LEU A 20 24.53 -17.98 22.23
C LEU A 20 24.37 -18.42 23.69
N ALA A 21 23.34 -19.21 24.00
CA ALA A 21 23.11 -19.73 25.35
C ALA A 21 24.21 -20.72 25.80
N GLU A 22 24.66 -21.60 24.91
CA GLU A 22 25.77 -22.53 25.15
C GLU A 22 27.09 -21.78 25.39
N ALA A 23 27.38 -20.75 24.57
CA ALA A 23 28.57 -19.94 24.77
C ALA A 23 28.54 -19.15 26.08
N ALA A 24 27.36 -18.59 26.43
CA ALA A 24 27.18 -17.87 27.69
C ALA A 24 27.25 -18.81 28.92
N HIS A 25 26.71 -20.02 28.81
CA HIS A 25 26.80 -21.05 29.87
C HIS A 25 28.24 -21.53 30.11
N ALA A 26 29.05 -21.58 29.06
CA ALA A 26 30.46 -21.98 29.17
C ALA A 26 31.37 -20.87 29.71
N GLU A 27 30.90 -19.62 29.81
CA GLU A 27 31.72 -18.50 30.30
C GLU A 27 31.88 -18.54 31.81
N THR A 28 33.12 -18.51 32.26
CA THR A 28 33.47 -18.57 33.69
C THR A 28 33.91 -17.24 34.29
N HIS A 29 34.02 -16.19 33.47
CA HIS A 29 34.51 -14.89 33.87
C HIS A 29 33.57 -13.75 33.44
N GLY A 30 33.69 -12.59 34.09
CA GLY A 30 32.93 -11.39 33.70
C GLY A 30 31.45 -11.46 34.07
N PRO A 31 30.61 -10.64 33.41
CA PRO A 31 29.19 -10.50 33.76
C PRO A 31 28.34 -11.78 33.56
N LEU A 32 28.80 -12.70 32.73
CA LEU A 32 28.07 -13.95 32.41
C LEU A 32 28.53 -15.14 33.24
N ALA A 33 29.53 -14.98 34.12
CA ALA A 33 30.08 -16.09 34.93
C ALA A 33 29.05 -16.81 35.82
N THR A 34 27.94 -16.17 36.10
CA THR A 34 26.82 -16.75 36.89
C THR A 34 25.64 -17.16 36.04
N PHE A 35 25.71 -16.94 34.72
CA PHE A 35 24.66 -17.36 33.80
C PHE A 35 24.83 -18.86 33.49
N GLY A 36 23.71 -19.59 33.44
CA GLY A 36 23.71 -20.98 32.98
C GLY A 36 22.44 -21.72 33.38
N PHE A 37 22.17 -22.73 32.63
CA PHE A 37 21.11 -23.70 32.93
C PHE A 37 21.70 -24.87 33.71
N GLN A 38 21.03 -25.26 34.76
CA GLN A 38 21.56 -26.27 35.71
C GLN A 38 21.03 -27.68 35.43
N THR A 39 19.93 -27.79 34.71
CA THR A 39 19.24 -29.04 34.43
C THR A 39 18.92 -29.19 32.94
N GLU A 40 18.71 -30.43 32.51
CA GLU A 40 18.24 -30.74 31.16
C GLU A 40 16.83 -30.16 30.89
N ASP A 41 16.00 -30.03 31.92
CA ASP A 41 14.66 -29.44 31.81
C ASP A 41 14.73 -27.94 31.49
N GLU A 42 15.64 -27.19 32.10
CA GLU A 42 15.87 -25.78 31.79
C GLU A 42 16.37 -25.58 30.35
N TRP A 43 17.26 -26.44 29.89
CA TRP A 43 17.68 -26.44 28.48
C TRP A 43 16.53 -26.75 27.53
N HIS A 44 15.67 -27.69 27.92
CA HIS A 44 14.50 -28.05 27.16
C HIS A 44 13.51 -26.90 27.08
N GLU A 45 13.18 -26.25 28.20
CA GLU A 45 12.32 -25.09 28.27
C GLU A 45 12.85 -23.94 27.41
N PHE A 46 14.14 -23.65 27.46
CA PHE A 46 14.78 -22.64 26.64
C PHE A 46 14.63 -22.96 25.14
N ARG A 47 14.88 -24.20 24.73
CA ARG A 47 14.66 -24.63 23.32
C ARG A 47 13.22 -24.46 22.88
N VAL A 48 12.27 -24.89 23.68
CA VAL A 48 10.84 -24.75 23.40
C VAL A 48 10.46 -23.29 23.31
N GLY A 49 10.93 -22.45 24.24
CA GLY A 49 10.71 -20.99 24.19
C GLY A 49 11.27 -20.35 22.93
N ALA A 50 12.50 -20.72 22.54
CA ALA A 50 13.12 -20.24 21.32
C ALA A 50 12.33 -20.64 20.05
N TRP A 51 11.79 -21.85 19.98
CA TRP A 51 10.93 -22.30 18.87
C TRP A 51 9.55 -21.63 18.86
N LEU A 52 9.00 -21.31 20.01
CA LEU A 52 7.68 -20.74 20.17
C LEU A 52 7.66 -19.19 20.19
N HIS A 53 8.83 -18.52 20.16
CA HIS A 53 8.92 -17.07 20.31
C HIS A 53 7.99 -16.29 19.36
N ASP A 54 7.72 -16.83 18.18
CA ASP A 54 6.92 -16.24 17.12
C ASP A 54 5.59 -16.96 16.87
N CYS A 55 5.15 -17.86 17.77
CA CYS A 55 3.94 -18.67 17.56
C CYS A 55 2.67 -17.81 17.33
N GLY A 56 2.61 -16.60 17.91
CA GLY A 56 1.52 -15.64 17.68
C GLY A 56 1.39 -15.16 16.24
N LYS A 57 2.44 -15.25 15.43
CA LYS A 57 2.38 -14.90 14.01
C LYS A 57 1.48 -15.84 13.21
N ILE A 58 1.23 -17.06 13.67
CA ILE A 58 0.35 -18.02 13.00
C ILE A 58 -1.09 -17.51 12.95
N THR A 59 -1.53 -16.79 13.97
CA THR A 59 -2.89 -16.23 14.08
C THR A 59 -3.01 -14.82 13.50
N THR A 60 -1.88 -14.15 13.25
CA THR A 60 -1.85 -12.80 12.70
C THR A 60 -2.02 -12.83 11.18
N PRO A 61 -2.86 -11.97 10.58
CA PRO A 61 -2.99 -11.87 9.13
C PRO A 61 -1.67 -11.55 8.43
N GLU A 62 -1.45 -12.15 7.27
CA GLU A 62 -0.20 -12.04 6.50
C GLU A 62 0.17 -10.58 6.16
N HIS A 63 -0.81 -9.79 5.74
CA HIS A 63 -0.62 -8.36 5.43
C HIS A 63 -0.20 -7.49 6.62
N VAL A 64 -0.29 -8.01 7.84
CA VAL A 64 0.21 -7.33 9.05
C VAL A 64 1.66 -7.73 9.35
N ILE A 65 2.00 -9.00 9.10
CA ILE A 65 3.32 -9.56 9.39
C ILE A 65 4.35 -9.15 8.33
N ASP A 66 3.97 -9.23 7.06
CA ASP A 66 4.88 -9.10 5.91
C ASP A 66 4.90 -7.68 5.33
N LYS A 67 4.28 -6.70 5.99
CA LYS A 67 4.32 -5.32 5.51
C LYS A 67 5.74 -4.74 5.57
N ALA A 68 6.16 -4.09 4.49
CA ALA A 68 7.48 -3.50 4.35
C ALA A 68 7.59 -2.11 5.00
N THR A 69 6.47 -1.36 5.08
CA THR A 69 6.43 -0.01 5.63
C THR A 69 5.35 0.13 6.71
N LYS A 70 5.51 1.13 7.60
CA LYS A 70 4.56 1.34 8.73
C LYS A 70 3.13 1.63 8.28
N LEU A 71 2.96 2.32 7.16
CA LEU A 71 1.66 2.74 6.63
C LEU A 71 1.05 1.71 5.66
N GLU A 72 1.81 0.69 5.28
CA GLU A 72 1.32 -0.36 4.41
C GLU A 72 0.21 -1.16 5.09
N THR A 73 -0.87 -1.40 4.35
CA THR A 73 -2.03 -2.18 4.78
C THR A 73 -2.85 -2.59 3.57
N ILE A 74 -3.86 -3.45 3.74
CA ILE A 74 -4.88 -3.65 2.72
C ILE A 74 -5.63 -2.32 2.54
N TYR A 75 -5.58 -1.77 1.33
CA TYR A 75 -6.07 -0.44 1.04
C TYR A 75 -7.00 -0.43 -0.17
N ASN A 76 -8.24 0.04 0.04
CA ASN A 76 -9.15 0.28 -1.07
C ASN A 76 -8.76 1.60 -1.75
N ARG A 77 -8.31 1.53 -3.00
CA ARG A 77 -7.83 2.68 -3.78
C ARG A 77 -8.88 3.77 -3.99
N ILE A 78 -10.16 3.52 -3.73
CA ILE A 78 -11.19 4.56 -3.75
C ILE A 78 -10.87 5.73 -2.81
N HIS A 79 -10.10 5.50 -1.73
CA HIS A 79 -9.68 6.56 -0.81
C HIS A 79 -8.68 7.50 -1.48
N GLU A 80 -7.71 6.96 -2.23
CA GLU A 80 -6.76 7.73 -3.04
C GLU A 80 -7.49 8.51 -4.15
N ILE A 81 -8.36 7.84 -4.90
CA ILE A 81 -9.16 8.46 -5.95
C ILE A 81 -10.00 9.61 -5.36
N ARG A 82 -10.65 9.43 -4.22
CA ARG A 82 -11.38 10.50 -3.53
C ARG A 82 -10.47 11.71 -3.23
N THR A 83 -9.25 11.47 -2.76
CA THR A 83 -8.29 12.54 -2.48
C THR A 83 -7.92 13.31 -3.75
N ARG A 84 -7.75 12.63 -4.89
CA ARG A 84 -7.50 13.28 -6.19
C ARG A 84 -8.71 14.14 -6.64
N PHE A 85 -9.94 13.68 -6.42
CA PHE A 85 -11.15 14.49 -6.64
C PHE A 85 -11.22 15.71 -5.72
N GLU A 86 -10.78 15.57 -4.46
CA GLU A 86 -10.69 16.70 -3.53
C GLU A 86 -9.64 17.74 -3.97
N VAL A 87 -8.56 17.33 -4.61
CA VAL A 87 -7.61 18.27 -5.25
C VAL A 87 -8.30 19.05 -6.34
N LEU A 88 -8.95 18.37 -7.30
CA LEU A 88 -9.67 19.04 -8.39
C LEU A 88 -10.80 19.96 -7.89
N TRP A 89 -11.45 19.60 -6.79
CA TRP A 89 -12.44 20.46 -6.14
C TRP A 89 -11.84 21.79 -5.67
N ARG A 90 -10.66 21.74 -5.07
CA ARG A 90 -9.92 22.93 -4.61
C ARG A 90 -9.34 23.72 -5.76
N ASP A 91 -8.90 23.06 -6.81
CA ASP A 91 -8.44 23.69 -8.02
C ASP A 91 -9.57 24.53 -8.65
N ALA A 92 -10.81 24.00 -8.71
CA ALA A 92 -11.97 24.76 -9.16
C ALA A 92 -12.25 26.02 -8.31
N GLU A 93 -12.00 25.98 -7.00
CA GLU A 93 -12.11 27.16 -6.13
C GLU A 93 -10.96 28.15 -6.36
N ILE A 94 -9.75 27.67 -6.57
CA ILE A 94 -8.59 28.50 -6.91
C ILE A 94 -8.82 29.22 -8.25
N GLU A 95 -9.26 28.50 -9.27
CA GLU A 95 -9.62 29.06 -10.57
C GLU A 95 -10.71 30.13 -10.45
N ARG A 96 -11.72 29.89 -9.60
CA ARG A 96 -12.76 30.85 -9.28
C ARG A 96 -12.19 32.15 -8.71
N LEU A 97 -11.35 32.03 -7.68
CA LEU A 97 -10.75 33.17 -7.01
C LEU A 97 -9.82 33.97 -7.95
N GLN A 98 -9.05 33.27 -8.77
CA GLN A 98 -8.19 33.88 -9.79
C GLN A 98 -8.99 34.63 -10.85
N ALA A 99 -10.10 34.04 -11.31
CA ALA A 99 -10.97 34.68 -12.32
C ALA A 99 -11.62 35.95 -11.74
N LEU A 100 -12.06 35.94 -10.48
CA LEU A 100 -12.61 37.13 -9.82
C LEU A 100 -11.52 38.21 -9.61
N ALA A 101 -10.31 37.84 -9.20
CA ALA A 101 -9.19 38.76 -9.06
C ALA A 101 -8.78 39.41 -10.40
N ALA A 102 -8.99 38.70 -11.52
CA ALA A 102 -8.77 39.20 -12.87
C ALA A 102 -9.94 40.09 -13.41
N GLY A 103 -10.95 40.39 -12.59
CA GLY A 103 -12.09 41.23 -12.97
C GLY A 103 -13.23 40.49 -13.66
N GLY A 104 -13.27 39.16 -13.52
CA GLY A 104 -14.37 38.35 -14.09
C GLY A 104 -15.73 38.69 -13.46
N ASP A 105 -16.81 38.54 -14.24
CA ASP A 105 -18.17 38.73 -13.74
C ASP A 105 -18.52 37.67 -12.68
N VAL A 106 -18.91 38.14 -11.51
CA VAL A 106 -19.12 37.27 -10.31
C VAL A 106 -20.14 36.17 -10.58
N ALA A 107 -21.28 36.51 -11.21
CA ALA A 107 -22.36 35.55 -11.45
C ALA A 107 -21.92 34.43 -12.42
N THR A 108 -21.20 34.81 -13.47
CA THR A 108 -20.66 33.89 -14.48
C THR A 108 -19.60 32.98 -13.90
N VAL A 109 -18.66 33.53 -13.10
CA VAL A 109 -17.57 32.80 -12.47
C VAL A 109 -18.10 31.81 -11.42
N ASP A 110 -19.05 32.26 -10.60
CA ASP A 110 -19.70 31.42 -9.59
C ASP A 110 -20.49 30.26 -10.20
N ALA A 111 -21.26 30.54 -11.25
CA ALA A 111 -22.02 29.53 -11.99
C ALA A 111 -21.09 28.46 -12.60
N ARG A 112 -19.97 28.87 -13.19
CA ARG A 112 -18.96 27.96 -13.75
C ARG A 112 -18.35 27.06 -12.68
N CYS A 113 -17.92 27.64 -11.57
CA CYS A 113 -17.36 26.88 -10.44
C CYS A 113 -18.38 25.89 -9.87
N ALA A 114 -19.62 26.30 -9.68
CA ALA A 114 -20.69 25.43 -9.19
C ALA A 114 -20.95 24.25 -10.15
N ALA A 115 -21.00 24.50 -11.45
CA ALA A 115 -21.17 23.46 -12.48
C ALA A 115 -20.00 22.47 -12.48
N GLN A 116 -18.75 22.95 -12.37
CA GLN A 116 -17.55 22.10 -12.30
C GLN A 116 -17.59 21.22 -11.05
N LYS A 117 -17.92 21.78 -9.90
CA LYS A 117 -18.04 21.03 -8.62
C LYS A 117 -19.15 19.99 -8.68
N ALA A 118 -20.32 20.33 -9.23
CA ALA A 118 -21.41 19.38 -9.42
C ALA A 118 -21.00 18.19 -10.31
N ARG A 119 -20.27 18.47 -11.39
CA ARG A 119 -19.72 17.43 -12.26
C ARG A 119 -18.75 16.53 -11.54
N LEU A 120 -17.82 17.07 -10.74
CA LEU A 120 -16.86 16.27 -9.96
C LEU A 120 -17.59 15.37 -8.96
N GLN A 121 -18.65 15.84 -8.31
CA GLN A 121 -19.47 15.03 -7.40
C GLN A 121 -20.17 13.87 -8.13
N ASP A 122 -20.77 14.13 -9.29
CA ASP A 122 -21.45 13.12 -10.10
C ASP A 122 -20.46 12.09 -10.65
N ASP A 123 -19.30 12.53 -11.11
CA ASP A 123 -18.24 11.65 -11.60
C ASP A 123 -17.66 10.77 -10.49
N PHE A 124 -17.41 11.33 -9.30
CA PHE A 124 -16.95 10.52 -8.17
C PHE A 124 -18.02 9.51 -7.68
N ALA A 125 -19.29 9.92 -7.62
CA ALA A 125 -20.38 9.02 -7.25
C ALA A 125 -20.48 7.84 -8.24
N PHE A 126 -20.34 8.11 -9.52
CA PHE A 126 -20.33 7.08 -10.56
C PHE A 126 -19.13 6.12 -10.40
N ILE A 127 -17.92 6.62 -10.19
CA ILE A 127 -16.74 5.77 -9.95
C ILE A 127 -16.92 4.92 -8.68
N ALA A 128 -17.46 5.51 -7.60
CA ALA A 128 -17.73 4.78 -6.36
C ALA A 128 -18.77 3.64 -6.56
N GLN A 129 -19.79 3.87 -7.37
CA GLN A 129 -20.74 2.82 -7.75
C GLN A 129 -20.07 1.70 -8.56
N CYS A 130 -19.23 2.06 -9.55
CA CYS A 130 -18.49 1.08 -10.33
C CYS A 130 -17.54 0.23 -9.46
N ASN A 131 -16.96 0.81 -8.41
CA ASN A 131 -16.10 0.10 -7.46
C ASN A 131 -16.85 -0.95 -6.62
N LEU A 132 -18.15 -0.78 -6.41
CA LEU A 132 -19.01 -1.72 -5.66
C LEU A 132 -19.78 -2.67 -6.59
N GLY A 133 -19.74 -2.43 -7.87
CA GLY A 133 -20.61 -3.08 -8.85
C GLY A 133 -20.18 -4.50 -9.21
N SER A 134 -21.09 -5.17 -9.94
CA SER A 134 -20.86 -6.50 -10.48
C SER A 134 -19.95 -6.46 -11.73
N GLU A 135 -19.49 -7.63 -12.11
CA GLU A 135 -18.48 -7.93 -13.12
C GLU A 135 -18.75 -7.42 -14.55
N ASN A 136 -19.98 -7.06 -14.88
CA ASN A 136 -20.39 -6.66 -16.24
C ASN A 136 -20.69 -5.17 -16.36
N LEU A 137 -19.63 -4.40 -16.58
CA LEU A 137 -19.77 -2.99 -16.96
C LEU A 137 -20.24 -2.89 -18.42
N SER A 138 -21.30 -2.12 -18.66
CA SER A 138 -21.75 -1.79 -20.01
C SER A 138 -20.68 -1.00 -20.78
N GLN A 139 -20.75 -1.00 -22.11
CA GLN A 139 -19.82 -0.20 -22.92
C GLN A 139 -19.90 1.29 -22.57
N ALA A 140 -21.11 1.80 -22.33
CA ALA A 140 -21.30 3.20 -21.90
C ALA A 140 -20.62 3.50 -20.56
N HIS A 141 -20.67 2.58 -19.59
CA HIS A 141 -19.93 2.74 -18.32
C HIS A 141 -18.43 2.76 -18.53
N ARG A 142 -17.88 1.86 -19.37
CA ARG A 142 -16.45 1.84 -19.70
C ARG A 142 -15.99 3.13 -20.36
N ASP A 143 -16.79 3.67 -21.27
CA ASP A 143 -16.46 4.92 -21.97
C ASP A 143 -16.50 6.11 -21.01
N ARG A 144 -17.47 6.16 -20.10
CA ARG A 144 -17.52 7.18 -19.04
C ARG A 144 -16.32 7.06 -18.08
N ILE A 145 -15.94 5.85 -17.66
CA ILE A 145 -14.74 5.62 -16.83
C ILE A 145 -13.49 6.18 -17.55
N ARG A 146 -13.31 5.87 -18.84
CA ARG A 146 -12.19 6.39 -19.62
C ARG A 146 -12.19 7.91 -19.71
N GLN A 147 -13.33 8.52 -19.91
CA GLN A 147 -13.48 9.97 -19.96
C GLN A 147 -13.11 10.62 -18.62
N ILE A 148 -13.63 10.10 -17.51
CA ILE A 148 -13.29 10.56 -16.16
C ILE A 148 -11.79 10.34 -15.90
N GLY A 149 -11.29 9.15 -16.24
CA GLY A 149 -9.90 8.76 -16.04
C GLY A 149 -8.91 9.64 -16.81
N ALA A 150 -9.31 10.23 -17.93
CA ALA A 150 -8.49 11.15 -18.71
C ALA A 150 -8.37 12.56 -18.09
N THR A 151 -9.09 12.86 -17.01
CA THR A 151 -8.97 14.14 -16.30
C THR A 151 -7.60 14.22 -15.63
N ALA A 152 -6.83 15.27 -15.95
CA ALA A 152 -5.51 15.49 -15.37
C ALA A 152 -5.60 16.25 -14.04
N TRP A 153 -4.71 15.97 -13.13
CA TRP A 153 -4.45 16.71 -11.91
C TRP A 153 -2.95 16.93 -11.74
N LEU A 154 -2.52 17.89 -10.93
CA LEU A 154 -1.11 18.21 -10.74
C LEU A 154 -0.60 17.63 -9.43
N ARG A 155 0.43 16.80 -9.51
CA ARG A 155 1.19 16.31 -8.36
C ARG A 155 2.43 17.18 -8.13
N HIS A 156 2.61 17.64 -6.90
CA HIS A 156 3.70 18.52 -6.47
C HIS A 156 4.76 17.81 -5.62
N PHE A 157 4.47 16.60 -5.13
CA PHE A 157 5.38 15.85 -4.27
C PHE A 157 6.03 14.69 -5.02
N ASP A 158 7.24 14.34 -4.62
CA ASP A 158 7.96 13.18 -5.14
C ASP A 158 7.23 11.88 -4.71
N ASP A 159 6.86 11.05 -5.68
CA ASP A 159 6.16 9.79 -5.49
C ASP A 159 7.05 8.63 -5.05
N ARG A 160 8.36 8.85 -4.94
CA ARG A 160 9.34 7.86 -4.47
C ARG A 160 9.58 7.92 -2.97
N LEU A 161 9.25 9.06 -2.36
CA LEU A 161 9.48 9.25 -0.93
C LEU A 161 8.54 8.37 -0.10
N GLY A 162 9.12 7.55 0.76
CA GLY A 162 8.38 6.68 1.66
C GLY A 162 7.99 5.31 1.09
N LEU A 163 8.40 5.01 -0.14
CA LEU A 163 8.21 3.69 -0.75
C LEU A 163 9.18 2.66 -0.18
N ALA A 164 8.75 1.40 -0.15
CA ALA A 164 9.61 0.27 0.15
C ALA A 164 10.59 -0.02 -1.01
N GLU A 165 11.62 -0.81 -0.73
CA GLU A 165 12.65 -1.15 -1.71
C GLU A 165 12.07 -1.89 -2.93
N GLU A 166 11.11 -2.78 -2.71
CA GLU A 166 10.40 -3.52 -3.75
C GLU A 166 9.52 -2.61 -4.62
N GLU A 167 8.91 -1.58 -4.05
CA GLU A 167 8.12 -0.59 -4.80
C GLU A 167 9.04 0.26 -5.66
N LEU A 168 10.17 0.72 -5.11
CA LEU A 168 11.20 1.45 -5.86
C LEU A 168 11.79 0.61 -7.00
N ALA A 169 11.99 -0.69 -6.79
CA ALA A 169 12.44 -1.61 -7.82
C ALA A 169 11.42 -1.74 -8.98
N ARG A 170 10.11 -1.74 -8.68
CA ARG A 170 9.04 -1.74 -9.69
C ARG A 170 8.97 -0.43 -10.48
N LEU A 171 9.24 0.70 -9.86
CA LEU A 171 9.38 1.98 -10.56
C LEU A 171 10.54 2.01 -11.55
N GLY A 172 11.52 1.14 -11.35
CA GLY A 172 12.69 1.07 -12.20
C GLY A 172 13.64 2.26 -12.06
N ARG A 173 14.53 2.39 -13.03
CA ARG A 173 15.54 3.46 -13.09
C ARG A 173 15.08 4.69 -13.88
N GLU A 174 13.78 4.86 -14.06
CA GLU A 174 13.28 6.04 -14.75
C GLU A 174 13.70 7.32 -13.98
N PRO A 175 14.10 8.38 -14.69
CA PRO A 175 14.44 9.63 -14.04
C PRO A 175 13.22 10.20 -13.31
N LEU A 176 13.48 10.90 -12.21
CA LEU A 176 12.45 11.64 -11.51
C LEU A 176 11.77 12.62 -12.46
N ARG A 177 10.44 12.58 -12.55
CA ARG A 177 9.69 13.56 -13.35
C ARG A 177 9.80 14.93 -12.70
N ALA A 178 9.98 15.96 -13.53
CA ALA A 178 9.98 17.34 -13.03
C ALA A 178 8.65 17.67 -12.34
N LEU A 179 8.73 18.31 -11.19
CA LEU A 179 7.55 18.73 -10.42
C LEU A 179 7.23 20.20 -10.68
N PRO A 180 5.94 20.60 -10.76
CA PRO A 180 4.76 19.71 -10.71
C PRO A 180 4.63 18.87 -11.98
N THR A 181 4.11 17.66 -11.84
CA THR A 181 3.83 16.75 -12.95
C THR A 181 2.34 16.50 -13.08
N ALA A 182 1.85 16.42 -14.33
CA ALA A 182 0.47 16.05 -14.59
C ALA A 182 0.29 14.53 -14.50
N GLU A 183 -0.71 14.11 -13.77
CA GLU A 183 -1.14 12.72 -13.66
C GLU A 183 -2.62 12.60 -14.01
N PHE A 184 -3.03 11.42 -14.45
CA PHE A 184 -4.43 11.15 -14.75
C PHE A 184 -5.17 10.61 -13.52
N LEU A 185 -6.43 11.02 -13.38
CA LEU A 185 -7.24 10.81 -12.18
C LEU A 185 -7.37 9.33 -11.77
N LEU A 186 -7.51 8.43 -12.73
CA LEU A 186 -7.65 6.99 -12.49
C LEU A 186 -6.40 6.18 -12.90
N ALA A 187 -5.30 6.82 -13.28
CA ALA A 187 -4.12 6.10 -13.73
C ALA A 187 -3.47 5.31 -12.60
N ASP A 188 -3.05 4.10 -12.94
CA ASP A 188 -2.13 3.31 -12.15
C ASP A 188 -0.69 3.77 -12.37
N GLN A 189 0.11 3.66 -11.34
CA GLN A 189 1.55 3.83 -11.44
C GLN A 189 2.22 2.44 -11.44
N PRO A 190 3.42 2.29 -12.03
CA PRO A 190 4.11 0.99 -12.10
C PRO A 190 4.28 0.30 -10.74
N HIS A 191 4.49 1.07 -9.67
CA HIS A 191 4.64 0.53 -8.32
C HIS A 191 3.31 0.08 -7.66
N HIS A 192 2.16 0.44 -8.24
CA HIS A 192 0.86 -0.04 -7.78
C HIS A 192 0.54 -1.46 -8.26
N VAL A 193 1.29 -1.98 -9.22
CA VAL A 193 1.02 -3.27 -9.86
C VAL A 193 2.13 -4.25 -9.53
N ILE A 194 1.76 -5.41 -9.01
CA ILE A 194 2.67 -6.54 -8.81
C ILE A 194 2.43 -7.51 -9.96
N ALA A 195 3.47 -7.71 -10.79
CA ALA A 195 3.43 -8.75 -11.81
C ALA A 195 3.34 -10.12 -11.14
N ARG A 196 2.40 -10.96 -11.60
CA ARG A 196 2.26 -12.32 -11.11
C ARG A 196 3.07 -13.26 -11.96
N GLU A 197 3.73 -14.20 -11.31
CA GLU A 197 4.24 -15.38 -11.97
C GLU A 197 3.05 -16.30 -12.31
N SER A 198 3.19 -17.09 -13.37
CA SER A 198 2.12 -17.99 -13.86
C SER A 198 1.68 -19.05 -12.83
N VAL A 199 2.53 -19.31 -11.82
CA VAL A 199 2.25 -20.20 -10.68
C VAL A 199 1.32 -19.59 -9.63
N ASP A 200 1.19 -18.26 -9.60
CA ASP A 200 0.45 -17.52 -8.60
C ASP A 200 -0.99 -17.18 -9.03
N VAL A 201 -1.37 -17.63 -10.22
CA VAL A 201 -2.74 -17.44 -10.73
C VAL A 201 -3.66 -18.41 -10.01
N PRO A 202 -4.58 -17.92 -9.15
CA PRO A 202 -5.56 -18.79 -8.52
C PRO A 202 -6.39 -19.50 -9.57
N ASP A 203 -6.72 -20.77 -9.31
CA ASP A 203 -7.66 -21.51 -10.15
C ASP A 203 -8.94 -20.68 -10.32
N ALA A 204 -9.40 -20.55 -11.56
CA ALA A 204 -10.62 -19.83 -11.92
C ALA A 204 -11.86 -20.32 -11.13
N SER A 205 -11.82 -21.55 -10.61
CA SER A 205 -12.84 -22.12 -9.73
C SER A 205 -12.96 -21.42 -8.36
N MET A 206 -11.95 -20.67 -7.94
CA MET A 206 -11.95 -19.98 -6.63
C MET A 206 -12.63 -18.61 -6.65
N GLY A 207 -13.12 -18.12 -7.78
CA GLY A 207 -13.88 -16.88 -7.87
C GLY A 207 -13.10 -15.61 -7.54
N PHE A 208 -11.76 -15.66 -7.44
CA PHE A 208 -10.94 -14.48 -7.23
C PHE A 208 -10.70 -13.75 -8.54
N LYS A 209 -11.24 -12.55 -8.65
CA LYS A 209 -10.88 -11.61 -9.70
C LYS A 209 -9.70 -10.78 -9.25
N LEU A 210 -8.66 -10.88 -10.04
CA LEU A 210 -7.38 -10.27 -9.73
C LEU A 210 -6.91 -9.26 -10.77
N ASP A 211 -7.72 -9.03 -11.81
CA ASP A 211 -7.46 -8.04 -12.87
C ASP A 211 -8.55 -6.98 -12.84
N MET A 212 -8.18 -5.77 -12.39
CA MET A 212 -8.87 -4.55 -12.76
C MET A 212 -7.95 -3.70 -13.60
#